data_19fde2dfcd60d0ac422a2a0bd79e9e3e
#
_entry.id   19fde2dfcd60d0ac422a2a0bd79e9e3e
#
_cell.length_a   1.000
_cell.length_b   1.000
_cell.length_c   1.000
_cell.angle_alpha   90.00
_cell.angle_beta   90.00
_cell.angle_gamma   90.00
#
_symmetry.space_group_name_H-M   'P 1'
#
loop_
_entity.id
_entity.type
_entity.pdbx_description
1 polymer ?
#
loop_
_entity_poly.entity_id
_entity_poly.type
_entity_poly.pdbx_seq_one_letter_code
_entity_poly.pdbx_strand_id
1 'polypeptide(L)'
;MSEQQKYFSTQDGTSLFYRYRPAADGSSDKAIVLFHRGHEHSGRMMFVADELGFNDFSYFAWDARGHGYSPGERGDSPSIGTSVADVDDFIRHIQSEYGIKPENICVIAQSVGAVLVSTWLHDYAPKIRCAVLASPAFKVKLYVPFARTGFAFSCAALTTPCTCWKNWRRAAW
;
A
#
# COMPACT_ATOMS: atom_id res chain seq x y z
N MET A 1 12.70 -19.68 2.99
CA MET A 1 11.32 -19.97 3.46
C MET A 1 10.32 -19.63 2.40
N SER A 2 9.23 -20.41 2.30
CA SER A 2 8.20 -20.19 1.26
C SER A 2 7.33 -18.99 1.61
N GLU A 3 7.17 -18.07 0.66
CA GLU A 3 6.19 -17.00 0.68
C GLU A 3 4.77 -17.59 0.69
N GLN A 4 3.89 -17.03 1.52
CA GLN A 4 2.50 -17.43 1.64
C GLN A 4 1.61 -16.32 1.07
N GLN A 5 0.54 -16.73 0.39
CA GLN A 5 -0.49 -15.85 -0.15
C GLN A 5 -1.73 -15.94 0.72
N LYS A 6 -2.21 -14.80 1.20
CA LYS A 6 -3.31 -14.73 2.15
C LYS A 6 -4.23 -13.55 1.85
N TYR A 7 -5.34 -13.49 2.56
CA TYR A 7 -6.32 -12.41 2.51
C TYR A 7 -6.63 -11.92 3.92
N PHE A 8 -6.98 -10.66 4.04
CA PHE A 8 -7.55 -10.08 5.25
C PHE A 8 -8.83 -9.32 4.92
N SER A 9 -9.73 -9.20 5.89
CA SER A 9 -10.98 -8.46 5.72
C SER A 9 -10.83 -7.05 6.28
N THR A 10 -11.25 -6.06 5.50
CA THR A 10 -11.36 -4.67 5.94
C THR A 10 -12.68 -4.44 6.69
N GLN A 11 -12.83 -3.29 7.37
CA GLN A 11 -14.03 -2.94 8.11
C GLN A 11 -15.29 -2.89 7.23
N ASP A 12 -15.19 -2.56 5.95
CA ASP A 12 -16.31 -2.59 5.02
C ASP A 12 -16.59 -3.98 4.42
N GLY A 13 -15.89 -5.01 4.90
CA GLY A 13 -16.05 -6.41 4.47
C GLY A 13 -15.32 -6.76 3.17
N THR A 14 -14.53 -5.86 2.60
CA THR A 14 -13.74 -6.16 1.41
C THR A 14 -12.55 -7.06 1.79
N SER A 15 -12.34 -8.13 1.01
CA SER A 15 -11.21 -9.04 1.22
C SER A 15 -10.01 -8.58 0.39
N LEU A 16 -8.93 -8.12 1.02
CA LEU A 16 -7.72 -7.68 0.36
C LEU A 16 -6.62 -8.70 0.47
N PHE A 17 -5.85 -8.84 -0.62
CA PHE A 17 -4.76 -9.80 -0.73
C PHE A 17 -3.47 -9.26 -0.11
N TYR A 18 -2.67 -10.16 0.47
CA TYR A 18 -1.30 -9.87 0.87
C TYR A 18 -0.38 -11.09 0.77
N ARG A 19 0.91 -10.82 0.68
CA ARG A 19 1.98 -11.81 0.77
C ARG A 19 2.62 -11.74 2.13
N TYR A 20 2.90 -12.90 2.67
CA TYR A 20 3.57 -13.08 3.95
C TYR A 20 4.80 -13.96 3.79
N ARG A 21 5.92 -13.50 4.32
CA ARG A 21 7.15 -14.29 4.46
C ARG A 21 7.53 -14.30 5.94
N PRO A 22 7.49 -15.46 6.59
CA PRO A 22 7.91 -15.57 7.99
C PRO A 22 9.42 -15.32 8.15
N ALA A 23 9.83 -14.93 9.35
CA ALA A 23 11.23 -14.89 9.73
C ALA A 23 11.89 -16.26 9.65
N ALA A 24 13.22 -16.30 9.61
CA ALA A 24 13.98 -17.53 9.37
C ALA A 24 13.78 -18.61 10.45
N ASP A 25 13.57 -18.20 11.69
CA ASP A 25 13.28 -19.08 12.83
C ASP A 25 11.79 -19.45 12.96
N GLY A 26 10.95 -18.97 12.06
CA GLY A 26 9.52 -19.26 11.99
C GLY A 26 8.66 -18.47 12.99
N SER A 27 9.26 -17.80 13.97
CA SER A 27 8.56 -16.94 14.93
C SER A 27 9.33 -15.64 15.15
N SER A 28 8.74 -14.54 14.73
CA SER A 28 9.30 -13.21 15.00
C SER A 28 8.23 -12.30 15.56
N ASP A 29 8.59 -11.58 16.61
CA ASP A 29 7.79 -10.48 17.14
C ASP A 29 7.98 -9.17 16.36
N LYS A 30 8.77 -9.18 15.25
CA LYS A 30 9.13 -8.03 14.44
C LYS A 30 8.57 -8.17 13.02
N ALA A 31 8.05 -7.07 12.46
CA ALA A 31 7.53 -7.04 11.10
C ALA A 31 8.07 -5.86 10.28
N ILE A 32 8.26 -6.12 8.99
CA ILE A 32 8.38 -5.09 7.96
C ILE A 32 7.16 -5.18 7.06
N VAL A 33 6.39 -4.09 6.98
CA VAL A 33 5.18 -3.99 6.18
C VAL A 33 5.44 -3.11 4.97
N LEU A 34 5.14 -3.63 3.79
CA LEU A 34 5.50 -3.05 2.50
C LEU A 34 4.25 -2.57 1.76
N PHE A 35 4.20 -1.29 1.39
CA PHE A 35 3.11 -0.65 0.65
C PHE A 35 3.61 -0.21 -0.73
N HIS A 36 3.03 -0.81 -1.79
CA HIS A 36 3.45 -0.61 -3.17
C HIS A 36 3.06 0.77 -3.72
N ARG A 37 3.72 1.20 -4.77
CA ARG A 37 3.34 2.38 -5.56
C ARG A 37 2.13 2.10 -6.47
N GLY A 38 1.56 3.13 -7.08
CA GLY A 38 0.51 2.98 -8.09
C GLY A 38 0.94 2.06 -9.24
N HIS A 39 -0.01 1.29 -9.79
CA HIS A 39 0.20 0.32 -10.88
C HIS A 39 1.19 -0.82 -10.56
N GLU A 40 1.38 -1.12 -9.28
CA GLU A 40 2.17 -2.26 -8.81
C GLU A 40 1.35 -3.18 -7.89
N HIS A 41 2.02 -4.15 -7.30
CA HIS A 41 1.43 -5.16 -6.42
C HIS A 41 2.49 -5.73 -5.47
N SER A 42 2.03 -6.46 -4.45
CA SER A 42 2.85 -7.08 -3.42
C SER A 42 4.02 -7.91 -3.95
N GLY A 43 3.82 -8.66 -5.04
CA GLY A 43 4.87 -9.50 -5.61
C GLY A 43 6.12 -8.72 -6.04
N ARG A 44 5.98 -7.46 -6.46
CA ARG A 44 7.14 -6.61 -6.75
C ARG A 44 7.75 -6.01 -5.48
N MET A 45 6.93 -5.76 -4.47
CA MET A 45 7.44 -5.24 -3.20
C MET A 45 8.25 -6.28 -2.41
N MET A 46 8.01 -7.57 -2.60
CA MET A 46 8.79 -8.61 -1.93
C MET A 46 10.27 -8.64 -2.33
N PHE A 47 10.64 -8.03 -3.48
CA PHE A 47 12.04 -7.76 -3.83
C PHE A 47 12.76 -6.94 -2.75
N VAL A 48 12.06 -5.98 -2.11
CA VAL A 48 12.63 -5.20 -1.00
C VAL A 48 13.04 -6.10 0.16
N ALA A 49 12.26 -7.15 0.45
CA ALA A 49 12.59 -8.11 1.48
C ALA A 49 13.87 -8.91 1.14
N ASP A 50 14.07 -9.23 -0.13
CA ASP A 50 15.28 -9.91 -0.61
C ASP A 50 16.52 -9.03 -0.47
N GLU A 51 16.42 -7.75 -0.85
CA GLU A 51 17.52 -6.79 -0.77
C GLU A 51 17.88 -6.40 0.66
N LEU A 52 16.90 -6.28 1.56
CA LEU A 52 17.17 -5.98 2.96
C LEU A 52 17.84 -7.14 3.71
N GLY A 53 17.49 -8.38 3.39
CA GLY A 53 18.09 -9.58 3.95
C GLY A 53 17.95 -9.75 5.47
N PHE A 54 17.00 -9.05 6.12
CA PHE A 54 16.77 -9.18 7.55
C PHE A 54 16.01 -10.46 7.86
N ASN A 55 16.72 -11.50 8.25
CA ASN A 55 16.16 -12.83 8.45
C ASN A 55 15.36 -12.97 9.76
N ASP A 56 15.52 -12.03 10.69
CA ASP A 56 14.82 -11.98 11.98
C ASP A 56 13.49 -11.18 11.93
N PHE A 57 13.09 -10.69 10.75
CA PHE A 57 11.83 -10.02 10.53
C PHE A 57 10.87 -10.87 9.70
N SER A 58 9.59 -10.81 10.03
CA SER A 58 8.51 -11.23 9.15
C SER A 58 8.18 -10.11 8.16
N TYR A 59 7.95 -10.44 6.89
CA TYR A 59 7.63 -9.49 5.85
C TYR A 59 6.17 -9.63 5.41
N PHE A 60 5.51 -8.51 5.26
CA PHE A 60 4.12 -8.41 4.78
C PHE A 60 4.05 -7.41 3.65
N ALA A 61 3.49 -7.78 2.53
CA ALA A 61 3.27 -6.88 1.39
C ALA A 61 1.83 -7.02 0.92
N TRP A 62 1.06 -5.93 0.93
CA TRP A 62 -0.34 -5.95 0.53
C TRP A 62 -0.53 -5.66 -0.96
N ASP A 63 -1.70 -6.01 -1.48
CA ASP A 63 -2.24 -5.46 -2.71
C ASP A 63 -3.38 -4.49 -2.32
N ALA A 64 -3.22 -3.21 -2.64
CA ALA A 64 -4.28 -2.21 -2.44
C ALA A 64 -5.51 -2.54 -3.29
N ARG A 65 -6.67 -1.96 -2.96
CA ARG A 65 -7.88 -2.09 -3.80
C ARG A 65 -7.58 -1.79 -5.25
N GLY A 66 -8.12 -2.57 -6.17
CA GLY A 66 -7.89 -2.44 -7.61
C GLY A 66 -6.47 -2.78 -8.07
N HIS A 67 -5.65 -3.39 -7.23
CA HIS A 67 -4.28 -3.80 -7.56
C HIS A 67 -4.06 -5.28 -7.30
N GLY A 68 -3.11 -5.87 -8.02
CA GLY A 68 -2.70 -7.27 -7.84
C GLY A 68 -3.88 -8.24 -7.85
N TYR A 69 -4.01 -9.00 -6.77
CA TYR A 69 -5.11 -9.95 -6.54
C TYR A 69 -6.24 -9.38 -5.68
N SER A 70 -6.13 -8.14 -5.20
CA SER A 70 -7.21 -7.47 -4.50
C SER A 70 -8.33 -7.05 -5.43
N PRO A 71 -9.60 -7.09 -4.99
CA PRO A 71 -10.76 -6.72 -5.79
C PRO A 71 -10.83 -5.21 -6.06
N GLY A 72 -11.71 -4.82 -6.97
CA GLY A 72 -11.97 -3.44 -7.38
C GLY A 72 -11.58 -3.17 -8.83
N GLU A 73 -11.98 -2.01 -9.35
CA GLU A 73 -11.56 -1.56 -10.67
C GLU A 73 -10.07 -1.26 -10.67
N ARG A 74 -9.38 -1.59 -11.79
CA ARG A 74 -7.92 -1.45 -11.88
C ARG A 74 -7.45 -0.02 -11.65
N GLY A 75 -6.64 0.14 -10.58
CA GLY A 75 -6.03 1.41 -10.20
C GLY A 75 -7.01 2.37 -9.53
N ASP A 76 -8.19 1.92 -9.14
CA ASP A 76 -9.21 2.73 -8.47
C ASP A 76 -9.43 2.35 -7.00
N SER A 77 -9.91 3.32 -6.24
CA SER A 77 -10.37 3.17 -4.86
C SER A 77 -11.52 4.17 -4.63
N PRO A 78 -12.53 3.82 -3.82
CA PRO A 78 -13.67 4.70 -3.56
C PRO A 78 -13.25 6.09 -3.07
N SER A 79 -12.23 6.17 -2.22
CA SER A 79 -11.65 7.43 -1.75
C SER A 79 -10.26 7.20 -1.15
N ILE A 80 -9.50 8.29 -0.97
CA ILE A 80 -8.24 8.24 -0.20
C ILE A 80 -8.53 7.81 1.24
N GLY A 81 -9.61 8.31 1.85
CA GLY A 81 -10.00 7.93 3.20
C GLY A 81 -10.23 6.43 3.34
N THR A 82 -10.88 5.79 2.36
CA THR A 82 -11.06 4.33 2.32
C THR A 82 -9.69 3.62 2.26
N SER A 83 -8.81 4.06 1.37
CA SER A 83 -7.47 3.44 1.25
C SER A 83 -6.61 3.64 2.51
N VAL A 84 -6.77 4.76 3.22
CA VAL A 84 -6.09 5.02 4.50
C VAL A 84 -6.65 4.12 5.61
N ALA A 85 -7.97 3.92 5.64
CA ALA A 85 -8.60 2.97 6.55
C ALA A 85 -8.14 1.52 6.28
N ASP A 86 -7.98 1.14 5.01
CA ASP A 86 -7.43 -0.17 4.64
C ASP A 86 -5.99 -0.37 5.14
N VAL A 87 -5.17 0.70 5.16
CA VAL A 87 -3.81 0.64 5.77
C VAL A 87 -3.92 0.31 7.26
N ASP A 88 -4.83 0.99 7.98
CA ASP A 88 -5.05 0.75 9.41
C ASP A 88 -5.56 -0.68 9.66
N ASP A 89 -6.52 -1.13 8.87
CA ASP A 89 -7.07 -2.50 8.95
C ASP A 89 -5.99 -3.56 8.71
N PHE A 90 -5.09 -3.33 7.74
CA PHE A 90 -3.99 -4.27 7.49
C PHE A 90 -3.00 -4.32 8.65
N ILE A 91 -2.63 -3.19 9.23
CA ILE A 91 -1.75 -3.14 10.39
C ILE A 91 -2.41 -3.82 11.60
N ARG A 92 -3.71 -3.59 11.85
CA ARG A 92 -4.45 -4.27 12.92
C ARG A 92 -4.56 -5.77 12.69
N HIS A 93 -4.78 -6.19 11.44
CA HIS A 93 -4.77 -7.61 11.08
C HIS A 93 -3.43 -8.27 11.43
N ILE A 94 -2.30 -7.64 11.09
CA ILE A 94 -0.97 -8.15 11.43
C ILE A 94 -0.79 -8.26 12.95
N GLN A 95 -1.25 -7.28 13.71
CA GLN A 95 -1.20 -7.31 15.17
C GLN A 95 -2.02 -8.46 15.77
N SER A 96 -3.26 -8.63 15.31
CA SER A 96 -4.17 -9.64 15.84
C SER A 96 -3.84 -11.06 15.42
N GLU A 97 -3.51 -11.27 14.14
CA GLU A 97 -3.28 -12.60 13.58
C GLU A 97 -1.89 -13.16 13.93
N TYR A 98 -0.88 -12.28 13.99
CA TYR A 98 0.51 -12.70 14.22
C TYR A 98 1.05 -12.31 15.60
N GLY A 99 0.25 -11.64 16.44
CA GLY A 99 0.66 -11.23 17.78
C GLY A 99 1.78 -10.18 17.82
N ILE A 100 2.05 -9.48 16.70
CA ILE A 100 3.14 -8.53 16.58
C ILE A 100 2.69 -7.18 17.16
N LYS A 101 3.44 -6.68 18.15
CA LYS A 101 3.15 -5.39 18.77
C LYS A 101 3.44 -4.22 17.81
N PRO A 102 2.67 -3.11 17.88
CA PRO A 102 2.91 -1.94 17.02
C PRO A 102 4.36 -1.44 17.06
N GLU A 103 4.96 -1.41 18.26
CA GLU A 103 6.34 -0.94 18.49
C GLU A 103 7.40 -1.78 17.76
N ASN A 104 7.02 -2.94 17.26
CA ASN A 104 7.88 -3.87 16.51
C ASN A 104 7.59 -3.87 15.01
N ILE A 105 6.70 -3.00 14.54
CA ILE A 105 6.34 -2.86 13.12
C ILE A 105 7.14 -1.71 12.50
N CYS A 106 7.88 -2.02 11.45
CA CYS A 106 8.49 -1.06 10.54
C CYS A 106 7.67 -1.02 9.24
N VAL A 107 7.39 0.17 8.74
CA VAL A 107 6.63 0.36 7.50
C VAL A 107 7.55 0.92 6.41
N ILE A 108 7.48 0.35 5.21
CA ILE A 108 8.15 0.89 4.01
C ILE A 108 7.09 1.10 2.94
N ALA A 109 6.99 2.32 2.45
CA ALA A 109 5.98 2.70 1.48
C ALA A 109 6.59 3.54 0.35
N GLN A 110 6.09 3.35 -0.88
CA GLN A 110 6.61 4.04 -2.06
C GLN A 110 5.52 4.81 -2.80
N SER A 111 5.84 6.03 -3.26
CA SER A 111 5.01 6.86 -4.16
C SER A 111 3.59 7.08 -3.61
N VAL A 112 2.54 6.55 -4.25
CA VAL A 112 1.15 6.62 -3.78
C VAL A 112 1.00 5.90 -2.43
N GLY A 113 1.61 4.73 -2.26
CA GLY A 113 1.62 4.04 -0.97
C GLY A 113 2.23 4.90 0.15
N ALA A 114 3.28 5.67 -0.15
CA ALA A 114 3.87 6.60 0.82
C ALA A 114 2.92 7.76 1.17
N VAL A 115 2.07 8.20 0.25
CA VAL A 115 1.01 9.19 0.54
C VAL A 115 -0.03 8.60 1.49
N LEU A 116 -0.51 7.39 1.21
CA LEU A 116 -1.48 6.71 2.07
C LEU A 116 -0.93 6.50 3.49
N VAL A 117 0.30 5.98 3.59
CA VAL A 117 0.95 5.76 4.89
C VAL A 117 1.20 7.08 5.62
N SER A 118 1.63 8.15 4.93
CA SER A 118 1.83 9.45 5.59
C SER A 118 0.52 10.04 6.14
N THR A 119 -0.59 9.88 5.41
CA THR A 119 -1.92 10.28 5.86
C THR A 119 -2.36 9.44 7.06
N TRP A 120 -2.17 8.12 6.99
CA TRP A 120 -2.44 7.22 8.11
C TRP A 120 -1.65 7.57 9.37
N LEU A 121 -0.35 7.87 9.23
CA LEU A 121 0.49 8.30 10.36
C LEU A 121 -0.03 9.59 10.99
N HIS A 122 -0.49 10.54 10.18
CA HIS A 122 -1.05 11.81 10.64
C HIS A 122 -2.40 11.61 11.36
N ASP A 123 -3.33 10.86 10.75
CA ASP A 123 -4.71 10.78 11.20
C ASP A 123 -4.91 9.79 12.34
N TYR A 124 -4.15 8.69 12.36
CA TYR A 124 -4.29 7.59 13.33
C TYR A 124 -3.21 7.62 14.43
N ALA A 125 -2.12 8.35 14.22
CA ALA A 125 -0.99 8.45 15.15
C ALA A 125 -0.54 7.09 15.74
N PRO A 126 -0.32 6.03 14.90
CA PRO A 126 -0.02 4.69 15.36
C PRO A 126 1.34 4.65 16.07
N LYS A 127 1.47 3.81 17.10
CA LYS A 127 2.71 3.63 17.86
C LYS A 127 3.65 2.63 17.18
N ILE A 128 3.88 2.76 15.88
CA ILE A 128 4.82 1.91 15.15
C ILE A 128 6.28 2.29 15.42
N ARG A 129 7.20 1.36 15.14
CA ARG A 129 8.64 1.57 15.35
C ARG A 129 9.23 2.64 14.47
N CYS A 130 8.96 2.55 13.16
CA CYS A 130 9.41 3.54 12.17
C CYS A 130 8.62 3.42 10.86
N ALA A 131 8.70 4.48 10.05
CA ALA A 131 8.19 4.49 8.69
C ALA A 131 9.23 5.06 7.73
N VAL A 132 9.45 4.38 6.61
CA VAL A 132 10.27 4.84 5.48
C VAL A 132 9.33 5.20 4.34
N LEU A 133 9.26 6.48 3.98
CA LEU A 133 8.40 7.02 2.94
C LEU A 133 9.25 7.38 1.72
N ALA A 134 9.32 6.48 0.75
CA ALA A 134 10.13 6.65 -0.46
C ALA A 134 9.35 7.44 -1.52
N SER A 135 9.86 8.62 -1.89
CA SER A 135 9.34 9.47 -2.97
C SER A 135 7.82 9.67 -2.91
N PRO A 136 7.24 10.18 -1.82
CA PRO A 136 5.80 10.34 -1.69
C PRO A 136 5.25 11.27 -2.78
N ALA A 137 4.20 10.79 -3.49
CA ALA A 137 3.65 11.45 -4.66
C ALA A 137 2.58 12.51 -4.29
N PHE A 138 2.88 13.43 -3.37
CA PHE A 138 1.95 14.50 -2.98
C PHE A 138 1.64 15.45 -4.13
N LYS A 139 2.61 15.67 -5.02
CA LYS A 139 2.45 16.52 -6.21
C LYS A 139 3.29 15.99 -7.36
N VAL A 140 2.62 15.69 -8.47
CA VAL A 140 3.30 15.27 -9.71
C VAL A 140 3.29 16.43 -10.69
N LYS A 141 4.50 16.89 -11.10
CA LYS A 141 4.66 17.85 -12.19
C LYS A 141 4.84 17.11 -13.51
N LEU A 142 3.94 17.33 -14.46
CA LEU A 142 4.12 16.86 -15.83
C LEU A 142 4.93 17.94 -16.59
N TYR A 143 6.19 17.65 -16.84
CA TYR A 143 7.12 18.60 -17.51
C TYR A 143 6.90 18.71 -19.02
N VAL A 144 6.19 17.76 -19.64
CA VAL A 144 5.96 17.74 -21.09
C VAL A 144 4.58 18.31 -21.39
N PRO A 145 4.47 19.50 -22.03
CA PRO A 145 3.18 20.13 -22.34
C PRO A 145 2.26 19.23 -23.16
N PHE A 146 2.82 18.46 -24.11
CA PHE A 146 2.07 17.53 -24.96
C PHE A 146 1.57 16.29 -24.22
N ALA A 147 2.22 15.85 -23.13
CA ALA A 147 1.73 14.74 -22.33
C ALA A 147 0.42 15.09 -21.61
N ARG A 148 0.21 16.38 -21.28
CA ARG A 148 -1.08 16.84 -20.72
C ARG A 148 -2.22 16.73 -21.73
N THR A 149 -1.95 17.03 -22.99
CA THR A 149 -2.95 16.97 -24.10
C THR A 149 -3.22 15.51 -24.49
N GLY A 150 -2.20 14.69 -24.62
CA GLY A 150 -2.33 13.26 -24.93
C GLY A 150 -3.04 12.48 -23.85
N PHE A 151 -2.78 12.79 -22.57
CA PHE A 151 -3.46 12.16 -21.43
C PHE A 151 -4.92 12.57 -21.35
N ALA A 152 -5.25 13.84 -21.63
CA ALA A 152 -6.64 14.30 -21.72
C ALA A 152 -7.41 13.64 -22.88
N PHE A 153 -6.75 13.41 -24.03
CA PHE A 153 -7.33 12.75 -25.18
C PHE A 153 -7.53 11.24 -24.95
N SER A 154 -6.57 10.58 -24.27
CA SER A 154 -6.67 9.15 -23.95
C SER A 154 -7.79 8.88 -22.92
N CYS A 155 -7.96 9.78 -21.94
CA CYS A 155 -9.07 9.69 -20.99
C CYS A 155 -10.44 10.03 -21.62
N ALA A 156 -10.48 10.83 -22.69
CA ALA A 156 -11.71 11.12 -23.42
C ALA A 156 -12.11 10.00 -24.39
N ALA A 157 -11.14 9.21 -24.88
CA ALA A 157 -11.38 8.08 -25.76
C ALA A 157 -11.78 6.79 -25.01
N LEU A 158 -11.43 6.70 -23.73
CA LEU A 158 -11.91 5.66 -22.83
C LEU A 158 -13.17 6.20 -22.14
N THR A 159 -14.31 5.64 -22.46
CA THR A 159 -15.64 6.02 -21.95
C THR A 159 -15.83 5.84 -20.44
N THR A 160 -14.79 5.50 -19.71
CA THR A 160 -14.74 5.44 -18.25
C THR A 160 -13.71 6.45 -17.72
N PRO A 161 -14.13 7.46 -16.94
CA PRO A 161 -13.20 8.40 -16.34
C PRO A 161 -12.31 7.66 -15.34
N CYS A 162 -11.00 7.84 -15.45
CA CYS A 162 -10.04 7.41 -14.42
C CYS A 162 -10.33 8.19 -13.13
N THR A 163 -11.18 7.63 -12.27
CA THR A 163 -11.66 8.26 -11.02
C THR A 163 -10.54 8.45 -10.02
N CYS A 164 -9.51 7.60 -10.03
CA CYS A 164 -8.31 7.71 -9.20
C CYS A 164 -7.65 9.10 -9.33
N TRP A 165 -7.56 9.63 -10.55
CA TRP A 165 -6.97 10.94 -10.80
C TRP A 165 -7.85 12.11 -10.32
N LYS A 166 -9.18 11.99 -10.43
CA LYS A 166 -10.12 13.04 -9.98
C LYS A 166 -10.16 13.14 -8.46
N ASN A 167 -10.12 12.03 -7.77
CA ASN A 167 -10.11 11.99 -6.30
C ASN A 167 -8.80 12.52 -5.73
N TRP A 168 -7.67 12.23 -6.37
CA TRP A 168 -6.37 12.75 -5.96
C TRP A 168 -6.29 14.28 -6.08
N ARG A 169 -6.89 14.89 -7.13
CA ARG A 169 -6.95 16.36 -7.28
C ARG A 169 -7.77 17.05 -6.19
N ARG A 170 -8.79 16.41 -5.65
CA ARG A 170 -9.64 16.99 -4.59
C ARG A 170 -9.01 16.92 -3.21
N ALA A 171 -8.12 15.98 -2.97
CA ALA A 171 -7.46 15.79 -1.69
C ALA A 171 -6.12 16.55 -1.55
N ALA A 172 -5.61 17.12 -2.64
CA ALA A 172 -4.33 17.86 -2.67
C ALA A 172 -4.48 19.39 -2.52
N TRP A 173 -5.68 19.88 -2.05
CA TRP A 173 -5.95 21.32 -1.73
C TRP A 173 -6.62 21.44 -0.38
#